data_a072a24b7ad72714f8c4148e50ce6053
#
_entry.id   a072a24b7ad72714f8c4148e50ce6053
#
_cell.length_a   1.000
_cell.length_b   1.000
_cell.length_c   1.000
_cell.angle_alpha   90.00
_cell.angle_beta   90.00
_cell.angle_gamma   90.00
#
_symmetry.space_group_name_H-M   'P 1'
#
loop_
_entity.id
_entity.type
_entity.pdbx_description
1 polymer ?
#
loop_
_entity_poly.entity_id
_entity_poly.type
_entity_poly.pdbx_seq_one_letter_code
_entity_poly.pdbx_strand_id
1 'polypeptide(L)'
;MVDVIGGPSLPQERKLVTSIPGPKSQELLARKNAAVAAGVGVALPVSIVAAGGGVMVDVDGNSLIDLGSGIAVTGVGNSAPAVVKAVTEQVQQF
;
A
#
# COMPACT_ATOMS: atom_id res chain seq x y z
N MET A 1 20.15 -8.33 5.27
CA MET A 1 19.58 -7.87 5.28
C MET A 1 18.64 -7.54 5.79
N VAL A 2 18.38 -7.68 6.31
CA VAL A 2 17.72 -7.09 6.72
C VAL A 2 17.08 -5.88 6.41
N ASP A 3 17.44 -5.26 5.65
CA ASP A 3 16.93 -4.11 5.04
C ASP A 3 15.59 -4.25 4.46
N VAL A 4 15.16 -5.40 4.29
CA VAL A 4 13.79 -5.65 3.94
C VAL A 4 12.83 -5.46 5.09
N ILE A 5 13.34 -5.34 6.27
CA ILE A 5 12.55 -4.96 7.42
C ILE A 5 12.17 -3.50 7.25
N GLY A 6 10.93 -3.20 7.24
CA GLY A 6 10.45 -1.86 7.00
C GLY A 6 9.92 -1.66 5.60
N GLY A 7 9.77 -2.76 4.87
CA GLY A 7 9.24 -2.74 3.53
C GLY A 7 10.25 -2.27 2.48
N PRO A 8 9.81 -2.11 1.25
CA PRO A 8 10.72 -1.77 0.15
C PRO A 8 11.27 -0.36 0.28
N SER A 9 12.52 -0.21 -0.15
CA SER A 9 13.11 1.11 -0.33
C SER A 9 12.57 1.68 -1.63
N LEU A 10 11.62 2.60 -1.54
CA LEU A 10 10.97 3.21 -2.69
C LEU A 10 11.50 4.62 -2.94
N PRO A 11 11.72 5.01 -4.20
CA PRO A 11 11.97 6.42 -4.53
C PRO A 11 10.81 7.27 -4.02
N GLN A 12 11.10 8.32 -3.27
CA GLN A 12 10.08 9.18 -2.66
C GLN A 12 9.63 10.23 -3.69
N GLU A 13 9.01 9.75 -4.76
CA GLU A 13 8.53 10.59 -5.86
C GLU A 13 7.26 10.02 -6.45
N ARG A 14 6.45 10.91 -7.02
CA ARG A 14 5.28 10.53 -7.81
C ARG A 14 5.73 10.13 -9.21
N LYS A 15 5.26 8.99 -9.70
CA LYS A 15 5.53 8.54 -11.06
C LYS A 15 4.34 7.76 -11.60
N LEU A 16 3.67 8.29 -12.59
CA LEU A 16 2.54 7.61 -13.23
C LEU A 16 2.99 6.93 -14.52
N VAL A 17 2.66 5.66 -14.66
CA VAL A 17 2.94 4.85 -15.85
C VAL A 17 1.66 4.42 -16.57
N THR A 18 0.51 4.56 -15.92
CA THR A 18 -0.82 4.34 -16.51
C THR A 18 -1.76 5.47 -16.10
N SER A 19 -2.97 5.49 -16.67
CA SER A 19 -4.06 6.26 -16.08
C SER A 19 -4.46 5.65 -14.73
N ILE A 20 -5.15 6.40 -13.89
CA ILE A 20 -5.62 5.95 -12.57
C ILE A 20 -7.15 5.89 -12.60
N PRO A 21 -7.76 4.73 -12.29
CA PRO A 21 -7.12 3.44 -12.00
C PRO A 21 -6.55 2.79 -13.26
N GLY A 22 -5.45 2.04 -13.13
CA GLY A 22 -4.89 1.29 -14.22
C GLY A 22 -5.65 -0.02 -14.48
N PRO A 23 -5.29 -0.74 -15.55
CA PRO A 23 -6.04 -1.94 -15.95
C PRO A 23 -6.04 -3.06 -14.90
N LYS A 24 -4.94 -3.27 -14.20
CA LYS A 24 -4.87 -4.31 -13.17
C LYS A 24 -5.67 -3.94 -11.93
N SER A 25 -5.68 -2.67 -11.53
CA SER A 25 -6.54 -2.20 -10.45
C SER A 25 -8.01 -2.38 -10.80
N GLN A 26 -8.39 -2.10 -12.04
CA GLN A 26 -9.77 -2.29 -12.51
C GLN A 26 -10.17 -3.77 -12.48
N GLU A 27 -9.28 -4.67 -12.88
CA GLU A 27 -9.53 -6.11 -12.84
C GLU A 27 -9.72 -6.61 -11.40
N LEU A 28 -8.85 -6.17 -10.48
CA LEU A 28 -8.97 -6.54 -9.07
C LEU A 28 -10.24 -5.99 -8.43
N LEU A 29 -10.64 -4.77 -8.79
CA LEU A 29 -11.89 -4.20 -8.31
C LEU A 29 -13.10 -5.01 -8.82
N ALA A 30 -13.09 -5.44 -10.05
CA ALA A 30 -14.15 -6.29 -10.61
C ALA A 30 -14.24 -7.62 -9.87
N ARG A 31 -13.10 -8.25 -9.58
CA ARG A 31 -13.06 -9.49 -8.78
C ARG A 31 -13.59 -9.26 -7.38
N LYS A 32 -13.19 -8.17 -6.75
CA LYS A 32 -13.68 -7.81 -5.42
C LYS A 32 -15.19 -7.63 -5.43
N ASN A 33 -15.72 -6.90 -6.39
CA ASN A 33 -17.17 -6.65 -6.48
C ASN A 33 -17.98 -7.93 -6.72
N ALA A 34 -17.39 -8.93 -7.36
CA ALA A 34 -18.05 -10.20 -7.61
C ALA A 34 -18.03 -11.15 -6.40
N ALA A 35 -17.07 -11.02 -5.51
CA ALA A 35 -16.81 -12.01 -4.46
C ALA A 35 -16.95 -11.48 -3.02
N VAL A 36 -16.86 -10.19 -2.81
CA VAL A 36 -16.85 -9.57 -1.48
C VAL A 36 -18.18 -8.85 -1.24
N ALA A 37 -18.67 -8.94 -0.01
CA ALA A 37 -19.93 -8.29 0.38
C ALA A 37 -19.90 -6.78 0.09
N ALA A 38 -21.02 -6.25 -0.39
CA ALA A 38 -21.13 -4.84 -0.79
C ALA A 38 -20.85 -3.85 0.35
N GLY A 39 -21.03 -4.27 1.61
CA GLY A 39 -20.71 -3.44 2.77
C GLY A 39 -19.22 -3.17 2.96
N VAL A 40 -18.36 -3.96 2.32
CA VAL A 40 -16.91 -3.72 2.32
C VAL A 40 -16.59 -2.77 1.17
N GLY A 41 -16.58 -1.49 1.47
CA GLY A 41 -16.37 -0.44 0.47
C GLY A 41 -14.90 -0.23 0.12
N VAL A 42 -14.68 0.51 -0.94
CA VAL A 42 -13.36 0.93 -1.42
C VAL A 42 -13.37 2.45 -1.53
N ALA A 43 -12.45 3.10 -0.85
CA ALA A 43 -12.36 4.57 -0.90
C ALA A 43 -11.79 5.05 -2.24
N LEU A 44 -10.79 4.37 -2.75
CA LEU A 44 -10.15 4.69 -4.03
C LEU A 44 -10.03 3.41 -4.87
N PRO A 45 -10.24 3.50 -6.19
CA PRO A 45 -10.26 2.31 -7.06
C PRO A 45 -8.85 1.85 -7.48
N VAL A 46 -7.87 1.96 -6.59
CA VAL A 46 -6.51 1.50 -6.83
C VAL A 46 -6.13 0.41 -5.84
N SER A 47 -5.37 -0.57 -6.29
CA SER A 47 -4.89 -1.67 -5.45
C SER A 47 -3.40 -1.46 -5.16
N ILE A 48 -3.07 -1.27 -3.90
CA ILE A 48 -1.70 -0.99 -3.47
C ILE A 48 -0.98 -2.30 -3.21
N VAL A 49 0.23 -2.44 -3.74
CA VAL A 49 1.07 -3.64 -3.57
C VAL A 49 2.30 -3.39 -2.70
N ALA A 50 2.72 -2.14 -2.55
CA ALA A 50 3.87 -1.79 -1.71
C ALA A 50 3.74 -0.35 -1.23
N ALA A 51 4.29 -0.06 -0.08
CA ALA A 51 4.35 1.29 0.45
C ALA A 51 5.61 1.47 1.30
N GLY A 52 6.21 2.65 1.24
CA GLY A 52 7.40 2.98 2.01
C GLY A 52 7.51 4.49 2.17
N GLY A 53 7.70 4.96 3.39
CA GLY A 53 7.72 6.39 3.67
C GLY A 53 6.42 7.07 3.28
N GLY A 54 6.49 8.06 2.43
CA GLY A 54 5.33 8.81 1.94
C GLY A 54 4.83 8.37 0.56
N VAL A 55 5.24 7.21 0.07
CA VAL A 55 4.89 6.74 -1.28
C VAL A 55 4.23 5.37 -1.23
N MET A 56 3.23 5.19 -2.06
CA MET A 56 2.59 3.89 -2.30
C MET A 56 2.74 3.53 -3.77
N VAL A 57 2.92 2.24 -4.04
CA VAL A 57 2.97 1.72 -5.42
C VAL A 57 1.74 0.86 -5.64
N ASP A 58 1.01 1.15 -6.70
CA ASP A 58 -0.14 0.35 -7.07
C ASP A 58 0.24 -0.87 -7.93
N VAL A 59 -0.73 -1.73 -8.16
CA VAL A 59 -0.53 -2.98 -8.90
C VAL A 59 -0.15 -2.74 -10.37
N ASP A 60 -0.42 -1.56 -10.89
CA ASP A 60 -0.07 -1.17 -12.26
C ASP A 60 1.31 -0.52 -12.36
N GLY A 61 1.99 -0.33 -11.24
CA GLY A 61 3.34 0.24 -11.21
C GLY A 61 3.38 1.76 -11.03
N ASN A 62 2.26 2.39 -10.73
CA ASN A 62 2.22 3.83 -10.45
C ASN A 62 2.72 4.10 -9.04
N SER A 63 3.60 5.08 -8.88
CA SER A 63 4.03 5.59 -7.58
C SER A 63 3.20 6.81 -7.22
N LEU A 64 2.51 6.74 -6.11
CA LEU A 64 1.56 7.74 -5.65
C LEU A 64 2.02 8.34 -4.33
N ILE A 65 1.83 9.63 -4.16
CA ILE A 65 2.09 10.29 -2.87
C ILE A 65 0.94 9.97 -1.93
N ASP A 66 1.28 9.44 -0.76
CA ASP A 66 0.29 9.09 0.26
C ASP A 66 -0.04 10.29 1.15
N LEU A 67 -1.03 11.06 0.73
CA LEU A 67 -1.52 12.19 1.53
C LEU A 67 -2.59 11.75 2.54
N GLY A 68 -3.20 10.59 2.33
CA GLY A 68 -4.23 10.05 3.21
C GLY A 68 -3.68 9.39 4.47
N SER A 69 -2.46 8.86 4.40
CA SER A 69 -1.78 8.21 5.54
C SER A 69 -2.62 7.13 6.24
N GLY A 70 -3.43 6.38 5.49
CA GLY A 70 -4.31 5.39 6.09
C GLY A 70 -5.37 6.00 7.00
N ILE A 71 -5.82 7.21 6.68
CA ILE A 71 -6.69 8.06 7.49
C ILE A 71 -5.99 8.43 8.81
N ALA A 72 -4.85 9.11 8.64
CA ALA A 72 -4.01 9.63 9.73
C ALA A 72 -3.41 8.53 10.64
N VAL A 73 -3.07 7.39 10.06
CA VAL A 73 -2.51 6.26 10.81
C VAL A 73 -0.99 6.17 10.68
N THR A 74 -0.44 6.42 9.50
CA THR A 74 1.00 6.22 9.23
C THR A 74 1.84 7.44 9.63
N GLY A 75 1.76 7.86 10.89
CA GLY A 75 2.44 9.06 11.37
C GLY A 75 3.96 9.04 11.25
N VAL A 76 4.57 7.86 11.18
CA VAL A 76 6.01 7.68 11.00
C VAL A 76 6.36 7.18 9.59
N GLY A 77 5.41 7.25 8.68
CA GLY A 77 5.56 6.76 7.31
C GLY A 77 5.10 5.32 7.15
N ASN A 78 4.83 4.93 5.90
CA ASN A 78 4.47 3.57 5.57
C ASN A 78 5.64 2.62 5.83
N SER A 79 5.36 1.45 6.38
CA SER A 79 6.36 0.39 6.60
C SER A 79 7.61 0.89 7.31
N ALA A 80 7.46 1.72 8.33
CA ALA A 80 8.59 2.25 9.09
C ALA A 80 9.40 1.09 9.69
N PRO A 81 10.72 1.07 9.52
CA PRO A 81 11.55 -0.07 9.93
C PRO A 81 11.39 -0.48 11.40
N ALA A 82 11.34 0.48 12.31
CA ALA A 82 11.18 0.18 13.73
C ALA A 82 9.83 -0.48 14.04
N VAL A 83 8.77 -0.04 13.34
CA VAL A 83 7.43 -0.61 13.51
C VAL A 83 7.38 -2.01 12.93
N VAL A 84 7.90 -2.21 11.72
CA VAL A 84 7.93 -3.54 11.08
C VAL A 84 8.71 -4.53 11.96
N LYS A 85 9.84 -4.11 12.51
CA LYS A 85 10.63 -4.95 13.41
C LYS A 85 9.83 -5.36 14.65
N ALA A 86 9.22 -4.40 15.31
CA ALA A 86 8.44 -4.67 16.52
C ALA A 86 7.26 -5.61 16.24
N VAL A 87 6.54 -5.41 15.12
CA VAL A 87 5.42 -6.27 14.73
C VAL A 87 5.90 -7.68 14.41
N THR A 88 7.01 -7.80 13.66
CA THR A 88 7.57 -9.09 13.30
C THR A 88 7.98 -9.90 14.54
N GLU A 89 8.58 -9.26 15.52
CA GLU A 89 8.95 -9.91 16.77
C GLU A 89 7.71 -10.32 17.58
N GLN A 90 6.73 -9.43 17.68
CA GLN A 90 5.54 -9.67 18.51
C GLN A 90 4.65 -10.78 17.95
N VAL A 91 4.47 -10.83 16.62
CA VAL A 91 3.61 -11.83 15.99
C VAL A 91 4.12 -13.26 16.18
N GLN A 92 5.40 -13.44 16.51
CA GLN A 92 5.96 -14.75 16.83
C GLN A 92 5.59 -15.23 18.24
N GLN A 93 5.04 -14.35 19.04
CA GLN A 93 4.64 -14.66 20.43
C GLN A 93 3.12 -14.64 20.62
N PHE A 94 2.48 -13.66 20.00
CA PHE A 94 1.02 -13.50 20.12
C PHE A 94 0.51 -12.49 19.11
#